data_a38ed2df0bb7ce955c6ec7f8e60cfaa1
#
_entry.id   a38ed2df0bb7ce955c6ec7f8e60cfaa1
#
_cell.length_a   1.000
_cell.length_b   1.000
_cell.length_c   1.000
_cell.angle_alpha   90.00
_cell.angle_beta   90.00
_cell.angle_gamma   90.00
#
_symmetry.space_group_name_H-M   'P 1'
#
loop_
_entity.id
_entity.type
_entity.pdbx_description
1 polymer ?
#
loop_
_entity_poly.entity_id
_entity_poly.type
_entity_poly.pdbx_seq_one_letter_code
_entity_poly.pdbx_strand_id
1 'polypeptide(L)'
;MSKQARSPDGEADADPEAGTADATDPETFEPATNGSESVIHALENAGVEAAFGVQGGAIMPVYDALYDSDLRHVTMAHEQGAAHAADAFGVVRNGPGVCLATSGPGATNLVTGIADANMDSDGLLALTGQVPSDMVGSDAFQETDTTGVTAPITKHNYFADDPDTVGDTVGEALALAGEGRPGPTLVDLPKDVTLGDTDTEPGPAEPPETTRPQYAADQPNVDEAADAIEAAERPLLLFGGGVIKADAVEEARSFARTLGIPVVTTMPGIGAFPEDDDLC
;
A
#
# COMPACT_ATOMS: atom_id res chain seq x y z
N MET A 1 10.88 44.83 48.61
CA MET A 1 12.11 45.44 48.10
C MET A 1 12.65 44.47 47.02
N SER A 2 12.81 44.74 45.80
CA SER A 2 12.61 45.80 44.83
C SER A 2 12.36 45.14 43.49
N LYS A 3 11.27 45.48 42.81
CA LYS A 3 10.98 45.12 41.42
C LYS A 3 12.00 45.81 40.50
N GLN A 4 12.59 45.10 39.58
CA GLN A 4 13.15 45.69 38.38
C GLN A 4 12.51 45.05 37.13
N ALA A 5 11.70 45.86 36.48
CA ALA A 5 11.15 45.65 35.18
C ALA A 5 12.27 45.71 34.12
N ARG A 6 12.23 44.79 33.13
CA ARG A 6 12.97 44.92 31.88
C ARG A 6 11.99 45.15 30.76
N SER A 7 12.25 46.18 29.98
CA SER A 7 11.54 46.61 28.77
C SER A 7 11.58 45.57 27.64
N PRO A 8 10.58 45.55 26.77
CA PRO A 8 10.54 44.74 25.53
C PRO A 8 10.96 45.65 24.36
N ASP A 9 12.19 45.57 23.89
CA ASP A 9 12.55 46.04 22.54
C ASP A 9 13.76 45.22 22.10
N GLY A 10 13.53 44.34 21.18
CA GLY A 10 14.51 43.56 20.46
C GLY A 10 13.86 43.06 19.18
N GLU A 11 13.88 43.95 18.17
CA GLU A 11 13.61 43.57 16.79
C GLU A 11 14.57 42.45 16.41
N ALA A 12 14.03 41.28 16.08
CA ALA A 12 14.76 40.20 15.47
C ALA A 12 14.66 40.41 13.96
N ASP A 13 15.79 40.77 13.35
CA ASP A 13 15.98 40.74 11.90
C ASP A 13 15.61 39.37 11.37
N ALA A 14 14.57 39.31 10.56
CA ALA A 14 14.22 38.15 9.77
C ALA A 14 15.21 38.02 8.61
N ASP A 15 15.99 36.96 8.64
CA ASP A 15 16.86 36.55 7.55
C ASP A 15 15.98 36.02 6.37
N PRO A 16 16.01 36.66 5.17
CA PRO A 16 15.14 36.27 4.06
C PRO A 16 15.73 35.21 3.13
N GLU A 17 16.66 34.38 3.60
CA GLU A 17 17.19 33.27 2.81
C GLU A 17 16.87 31.89 3.40
N ALA A 18 15.57 31.61 3.64
CA ALA A 18 15.12 30.24 3.64
C ALA A 18 15.02 29.79 2.17
N GLY A 19 16.12 29.24 1.67
CA GLY A 19 16.15 28.60 0.36
C GLY A 19 15.05 27.56 0.24
N THR A 20 14.19 27.72 -0.74
CA THR A 20 13.29 26.67 -1.20
C THR A 20 14.17 25.50 -1.63
N ALA A 21 14.13 24.41 -0.88
CA ALA A 21 14.72 23.15 -1.29
C ALA A 21 14.05 22.78 -2.63
N ASP A 22 14.87 22.71 -3.65
CA ASP A 22 14.47 22.28 -5.00
C ASP A 22 14.18 20.77 -4.92
N ALA A 23 12.89 20.41 -5.00
CA ALA A 23 12.40 19.05 -4.86
C ALA A 23 12.64 18.18 -6.12
N THR A 24 13.75 18.37 -6.84
CA THR A 24 14.06 17.68 -8.10
C THR A 24 15.52 17.27 -8.26
N ASP A 25 16.28 17.16 -7.17
CA ASP A 25 17.53 16.39 -7.25
C ASP A 25 17.17 14.93 -6.87
N PRO A 26 17.30 13.95 -7.77
CA PRO A 26 17.18 12.56 -7.35
C PRO A 26 18.33 12.31 -6.37
N GLU A 27 18.00 12.17 -5.09
CA GLU A 27 18.96 11.72 -4.10
C GLU A 27 19.61 10.47 -4.65
N THR A 28 20.93 10.53 -4.85
CA THR A 28 21.70 9.38 -5.30
C THR A 28 21.77 8.44 -4.12
N PHE A 29 20.83 7.50 -4.03
CA PHE A 29 20.92 6.38 -3.09
C PHE A 29 22.25 5.67 -3.31
N GLU A 30 22.92 5.26 -2.24
CA GLU A 30 24.03 4.34 -2.36
C GLU A 30 23.48 3.01 -2.92
N PRO A 31 24.22 2.34 -3.85
CA PRO A 31 23.73 1.09 -4.43
C PRO A 31 23.49 0.04 -3.36
N ALA A 32 22.41 -0.75 -3.52
CA ALA A 32 22.11 -1.87 -2.64
C ALA A 32 23.30 -2.85 -2.59
N THR A 33 23.65 -3.29 -1.40
CA THR A 33 24.74 -4.24 -1.20
C THR A 33 24.26 -5.64 -0.85
N ASN A 34 22.97 -5.77 -0.51
CA ASN A 34 22.32 -7.04 -0.20
C ASN A 34 20.83 -6.99 -0.52
N GLY A 35 20.19 -8.16 -0.52
CA GLY A 35 18.76 -8.29 -0.87
C GLY A 35 17.84 -7.50 0.05
N SER A 36 18.17 -7.27 1.32
CA SER A 36 17.32 -6.47 2.20
C SER A 36 17.34 -4.98 1.87
N GLU A 37 18.48 -4.45 1.49
CA GLU A 37 18.58 -3.06 0.99
C GLU A 37 17.85 -2.91 -0.34
N SER A 38 17.94 -3.89 -1.25
CA SER A 38 17.17 -3.91 -2.50
C SER A 38 15.66 -3.91 -2.26
N VAL A 39 15.15 -4.64 -1.24
CA VAL A 39 13.74 -4.57 -0.81
C VAL A 39 13.34 -3.15 -0.38
N ILE A 40 14.17 -2.48 0.42
CA ILE A 40 13.88 -1.12 0.89
C ILE A 40 13.93 -0.12 -0.26
N HIS A 41 14.95 -0.18 -1.12
CA HIS A 41 15.04 0.69 -2.30
C HIS A 41 13.83 0.53 -3.24
N ALA A 42 13.30 -0.70 -3.40
CA ALA A 42 12.09 -0.91 -4.19
C ALA A 42 10.87 -0.19 -3.59
N LEU A 43 10.72 -0.18 -2.26
CA LEU A 43 9.65 0.54 -1.57
C LEU A 43 9.81 2.06 -1.68
N GLU A 44 11.03 2.57 -1.51
CA GLU A 44 11.35 3.99 -1.63
C GLU A 44 11.15 4.49 -3.06
N ASN A 45 11.66 3.76 -4.07
CA ASN A 45 11.46 4.06 -5.49
C ASN A 45 9.99 4.10 -5.89
N ALA A 46 9.15 3.29 -5.23
CA ALA A 46 7.69 3.30 -5.41
C ALA A 46 6.96 4.39 -4.61
N GLY A 47 7.69 5.22 -3.84
CA GLY A 47 7.10 6.31 -3.06
C GLY A 47 6.34 5.85 -1.81
N VAL A 48 6.67 4.69 -1.25
CA VAL A 48 6.07 4.22 0.01
C VAL A 48 6.54 5.11 1.16
N GLU A 49 5.60 5.72 1.88
CA GLU A 49 5.91 6.66 2.96
C GLU A 49 6.02 6.00 4.33
N ALA A 50 5.34 4.87 4.52
CA ALA A 50 5.33 4.17 5.80
C ALA A 50 5.06 2.68 5.65
N ALA A 51 5.74 1.89 6.50
CA ALA A 51 5.52 0.47 6.67
C ALA A 51 5.16 0.15 8.13
N PHE A 52 4.30 -0.83 8.35
CA PHE A 52 3.78 -1.20 9.65
C PHE A 52 4.17 -2.65 9.96
N GLY A 53 4.70 -2.94 11.15
CA GLY A 53 5.13 -4.31 11.38
C GLY A 53 5.55 -4.65 12.79
N VAL A 54 5.92 -5.91 12.96
CA VAL A 54 6.49 -6.47 14.18
C VAL A 54 7.81 -7.16 13.83
N GLN A 55 8.86 -6.78 14.53
CA GLN A 55 10.21 -7.33 14.34
C GLN A 55 10.24 -8.82 14.70
N GLY A 56 11.13 -9.57 14.03
CA GLY A 56 11.36 -10.97 14.35
C GLY A 56 12.54 -11.55 13.57
N GLY A 57 13.02 -12.72 13.98
CA GLY A 57 14.31 -13.25 13.55
C GLY A 57 14.47 -13.47 12.04
N ALA A 58 13.41 -13.84 11.32
CA ALA A 58 13.49 -14.10 9.89
C ALA A 58 13.44 -12.81 9.05
N ILE A 59 12.72 -11.77 9.51
CA ILE A 59 12.61 -10.48 8.83
C ILE A 59 13.66 -9.44 9.30
N MET A 60 14.50 -9.80 10.26
CA MET A 60 15.46 -8.86 10.86
C MET A 60 16.39 -8.18 9.84
N PRO A 61 16.88 -8.84 8.77
CA PRO A 61 17.72 -8.15 7.78
C PRO A 61 17.00 -6.96 7.12
N VAL A 62 15.71 -7.10 6.82
CA VAL A 62 14.89 -6.00 6.27
C VAL A 62 14.73 -4.87 7.28
N TYR A 63 14.61 -5.18 8.58
CA TYR A 63 14.57 -4.16 9.62
C TYR A 63 15.91 -3.45 9.83
N ASP A 64 17.02 -4.14 9.57
CA ASP A 64 18.36 -3.55 9.62
C ASP A 64 18.51 -2.51 8.49
N ALA A 65 18.12 -2.87 7.28
CA ALA A 65 18.10 -1.94 6.14
C ALA A 65 17.12 -0.76 6.37
N LEU A 66 15.94 -1.01 6.96
CA LEU A 66 14.98 0.05 7.33
C LEU A 66 15.57 1.07 8.32
N TYR A 67 16.50 0.67 9.17
CA TYR A 67 17.07 1.58 10.16
C TYR A 67 17.90 2.70 9.52
N ASP A 68 18.53 2.41 8.39
CA ASP A 68 19.40 3.35 7.66
C ASP A 68 18.66 4.05 6.48
N SER A 69 17.35 3.81 6.34
CA SER A 69 16.48 4.38 5.30
C SER A 69 15.60 5.53 5.80
N ASP A 70 15.04 6.31 4.88
CA ASP A 70 14.08 7.36 5.16
C ASP A 70 12.63 6.83 5.26
N LEU A 71 12.39 5.55 4.93
CA LEU A 71 11.10 4.92 5.01
C LEU A 71 10.61 4.83 6.47
N ARG A 72 9.52 5.53 6.77
CA ARG A 72 8.97 5.53 8.14
C ARG A 72 8.47 4.15 8.54
N HIS A 73 9.02 3.60 9.61
CA HIS A 73 8.51 2.36 10.21
C HIS A 73 7.67 2.63 11.46
N VAL A 74 6.51 1.97 11.55
CA VAL A 74 5.61 2.00 12.72
C VAL A 74 5.57 0.62 13.35
N THR A 75 6.25 0.47 14.50
CA THR A 75 6.21 -0.77 15.29
C THR A 75 4.82 -0.97 15.90
N MET A 76 4.23 -2.14 15.63
CA MET A 76 2.93 -2.53 16.14
C MET A 76 3.05 -3.55 17.27
N ALA A 77 2.02 -3.66 18.10
CA ALA A 77 1.99 -4.64 19.19
C ALA A 77 1.60 -6.06 18.74
N HIS A 78 1.00 -6.18 17.54
CA HIS A 78 0.55 -7.43 16.95
C HIS A 78 0.47 -7.30 15.43
N GLU A 79 0.81 -8.34 14.70
CA GLU A 79 0.89 -8.33 13.23
C GLU A 79 -0.49 -8.09 12.58
N GLN A 80 -1.56 -8.62 13.15
CA GLN A 80 -2.91 -8.29 12.69
C GLN A 80 -3.17 -6.78 12.72
N GLY A 81 -2.75 -6.13 13.81
CA GLY A 81 -2.84 -4.67 13.91
C GLY A 81 -1.95 -3.96 12.88
N ALA A 82 -0.80 -4.54 12.52
CA ALA A 82 0.06 -4.01 11.47
C ALA A 82 -0.62 -4.07 10.09
N ALA A 83 -1.24 -5.20 9.75
CA ALA A 83 -1.96 -5.34 8.49
C ALA A 83 -3.14 -4.36 8.39
N HIS A 84 -3.98 -4.23 9.43
CA HIS A 84 -5.09 -3.26 9.43
C HIS A 84 -4.60 -1.81 9.42
N ALA A 85 -3.48 -1.49 10.06
CA ALA A 85 -2.93 -0.13 10.03
C ALA A 85 -2.38 0.23 8.65
N ALA A 86 -1.69 -0.73 8.01
CA ALA A 86 -1.19 -0.58 6.65
C ALA A 86 -2.34 -0.41 5.66
N ASP A 87 -3.37 -1.25 5.75
CA ASP A 87 -4.57 -1.18 4.94
C ASP A 87 -5.26 0.19 5.06
N ALA A 88 -5.60 0.62 6.28
CA ALA A 88 -6.20 1.92 6.52
C ALA A 88 -5.32 3.09 6.04
N PHE A 89 -4.00 2.99 6.18
CA PHE A 89 -3.07 4.00 5.66
C PHE A 89 -3.10 4.05 4.13
N GLY A 90 -3.09 2.88 3.48
CA GLY A 90 -3.20 2.76 2.03
C GLY A 90 -4.50 3.37 1.49
N VAL A 91 -5.64 3.06 2.12
CA VAL A 91 -6.96 3.63 1.75
C VAL A 91 -6.95 5.16 1.82
N VAL A 92 -6.41 5.74 2.90
CA VAL A 92 -6.35 7.21 3.06
C VAL A 92 -5.42 7.86 2.03
N ARG A 93 -4.36 7.16 1.60
CA ARG A 93 -3.38 7.65 0.62
C ARG A 93 -3.78 7.33 -0.82
N ASN A 94 -4.86 6.58 -1.02
CA ASN A 94 -5.30 6.06 -2.32
C ASN A 94 -4.22 5.23 -3.04
N GLY A 95 -3.56 4.36 -2.30
CA GLY A 95 -2.50 3.47 -2.78
C GLY A 95 -2.33 2.24 -1.89
N PRO A 96 -1.47 1.28 -2.24
CA PRO A 96 -1.23 0.12 -1.41
C PRO A 96 -0.55 0.46 -0.09
N GLY A 97 -1.04 -0.12 1.01
CA GLY A 97 -0.34 -0.13 2.30
C GLY A 97 0.74 -1.20 2.34
N VAL A 98 1.71 -1.07 3.25
CA VAL A 98 2.81 -2.05 3.41
C VAL A 98 2.89 -2.54 4.85
N CYS A 99 2.85 -3.86 5.05
CA CYS A 99 3.06 -4.47 6.36
C CYS A 99 4.16 -5.53 6.34
N LEU A 100 4.83 -5.69 7.50
CA LEU A 100 5.95 -6.63 7.67
C LEU A 100 5.71 -7.55 8.86
N ALA A 101 6.07 -8.83 8.71
CA ALA A 101 6.09 -9.79 9.79
C ALA A 101 7.22 -10.81 9.63
N THR A 102 7.60 -11.46 10.73
CA THR A 102 8.52 -12.59 10.68
C THR A 102 7.83 -13.87 10.20
N SER A 103 8.58 -14.94 10.02
CA SER A 103 8.09 -16.26 9.60
C SER A 103 7.07 -16.87 10.57
N GLY A 104 6.41 -17.93 10.14
CA GLY A 104 5.56 -18.78 10.96
C GLY A 104 4.43 -18.00 11.65
N PRO A 105 4.44 -17.94 13.00
CA PRO A 105 3.37 -17.27 13.74
C PRO A 105 3.23 -15.78 13.42
N GLY A 106 4.31 -15.08 13.03
CA GLY A 106 4.24 -13.69 12.61
C GLY A 106 3.48 -13.55 11.30
N ALA A 107 3.86 -14.32 10.29
CA ALA A 107 3.18 -14.35 8.98
C ALA A 107 1.71 -14.76 9.10
N THR A 108 1.39 -15.80 9.86
CA THR A 108 0.00 -16.26 10.05
C THR A 108 -0.85 -15.27 10.82
N ASN A 109 -0.27 -14.43 11.68
CA ASN A 109 -1.00 -13.35 12.36
C ASN A 109 -1.44 -12.20 11.41
N LEU A 110 -0.85 -12.07 10.22
CA LEU A 110 -1.30 -11.10 9.20
C LEU A 110 -2.59 -11.53 8.50
N VAL A 111 -2.93 -12.82 8.50
CA VAL A 111 -4.00 -13.44 7.69
C VAL A 111 -5.34 -12.70 7.82
N THR A 112 -5.73 -12.31 9.02
CA THR A 112 -7.00 -11.59 9.23
C THR A 112 -7.01 -10.25 8.49
N GLY A 113 -5.95 -9.45 8.61
CA GLY A 113 -5.90 -8.15 7.93
C GLY A 113 -5.75 -8.29 6.40
N ILE A 114 -5.00 -9.30 5.93
CA ILE A 114 -4.92 -9.61 4.50
C ILE A 114 -6.30 -10.00 3.94
N ALA A 115 -7.05 -10.85 4.68
CA ALA A 115 -8.40 -11.26 4.27
C ALA A 115 -9.39 -10.09 4.24
N ASP A 116 -9.28 -9.16 5.18
CA ASP A 116 -10.07 -7.92 5.25
C ASP A 116 -9.81 -7.05 4.02
N ALA A 117 -8.55 -6.71 3.75
CA ALA A 117 -8.15 -5.95 2.57
C ALA A 117 -8.61 -6.62 1.25
N ASN A 118 -8.56 -7.96 1.16
CA ASN A 118 -9.05 -8.68 -0.01
C ASN A 118 -10.57 -8.52 -0.20
N MET A 119 -11.34 -8.57 0.88
CA MET A 119 -12.80 -8.43 0.83
C MET A 119 -13.21 -7.01 0.47
N ASP A 120 -12.51 -6.01 0.99
CA ASP A 120 -12.80 -4.60 0.76
C ASP A 120 -12.15 -4.06 -0.52
N SER A 121 -11.36 -4.89 -1.21
CA SER A 121 -10.64 -4.51 -2.44
C SER A 121 -9.64 -3.38 -2.19
N ASP A 122 -8.89 -3.48 -1.11
CA ASP A 122 -7.85 -2.54 -0.72
C ASP A 122 -6.46 -3.09 -1.10
N GLY A 123 -5.60 -2.23 -1.65
CA GLY A 123 -4.23 -2.59 -1.98
C GLY A 123 -3.39 -2.76 -0.71
N LEU A 124 -2.77 -3.92 -0.55
CA LEU A 124 -1.91 -4.23 0.58
C LEU A 124 -0.73 -5.09 0.13
N LEU A 125 0.49 -4.68 0.41
CA LEU A 125 1.68 -5.52 0.28
C LEU A 125 2.06 -6.08 1.65
N ALA A 126 2.07 -7.40 1.78
CA ALA A 126 2.58 -8.09 2.95
C ALA A 126 3.98 -8.64 2.66
N LEU A 127 4.98 -8.21 3.42
CA LEU A 127 6.33 -8.75 3.40
C LEU A 127 6.52 -9.67 4.60
N THR A 128 6.75 -10.97 4.35
CA THR A 128 6.95 -11.96 5.39
C THR A 128 8.36 -12.51 5.32
N GLY A 129 9.06 -12.52 6.46
CA GLY A 129 10.31 -13.25 6.53
C GLY A 129 10.08 -14.76 6.49
N GLN A 130 11.02 -15.50 5.92
CA GLN A 130 10.99 -16.96 5.87
C GLN A 130 12.29 -17.54 6.39
N VAL A 131 12.29 -18.83 6.76
CA VAL A 131 13.51 -19.57 7.04
C VAL A 131 14.40 -19.62 5.80
N PRO A 132 15.72 -19.87 5.93
CA PRO A 132 16.58 -20.02 4.74
C PRO A 132 16.01 -20.99 3.71
N SER A 133 16.25 -20.71 2.44
CA SER A 133 15.63 -21.43 1.30
C SER A 133 15.85 -22.95 1.35
N ASP A 134 17.03 -23.39 1.81
CA ASP A 134 17.38 -24.80 1.95
C ASP A 134 16.68 -25.51 3.14
N MET A 135 16.04 -24.75 4.01
CA MET A 135 15.28 -25.26 5.16
C MET A 135 13.76 -25.29 4.91
N VAL A 136 13.28 -24.69 3.84
CA VAL A 136 11.85 -24.69 3.50
C VAL A 136 11.37 -26.12 3.20
N GLY A 137 10.26 -26.53 3.82
CA GLY A 137 9.71 -27.88 3.72
C GLY A 137 10.36 -28.90 4.67
N SER A 138 11.20 -28.45 5.63
CA SER A 138 11.89 -29.32 6.56
C SER A 138 11.33 -29.32 7.98
N ASP A 139 10.18 -28.68 8.23
CA ASP A 139 9.61 -28.41 9.56
C ASP A 139 10.59 -27.61 10.45
N ALA A 140 11.29 -26.64 9.88
CA ALA A 140 12.22 -25.80 10.60
C ALA A 140 11.51 -24.92 11.66
N PHE A 141 12.26 -24.41 12.62
CA PHE A 141 11.71 -23.57 13.67
C PHE A 141 11.00 -22.33 13.11
N GLN A 142 9.71 -22.19 13.40
CA GLN A 142 8.85 -21.12 12.89
C GLN A 142 8.71 -21.09 11.35
N GLU A 143 8.89 -22.22 10.70
CA GLU A 143 8.53 -22.36 9.29
C GLU A 143 7.00 -22.46 9.15
N THR A 144 6.47 -21.91 8.08
CA THR A 144 5.07 -22.08 7.64
C THR A 144 5.02 -21.91 6.13
N ASP A 145 4.16 -22.68 5.47
CA ASP A 145 3.79 -22.45 4.08
C ASP A 145 2.91 -21.19 3.98
N THR A 146 3.56 -20.03 4.08
CA THR A 146 2.90 -18.72 4.08
C THR A 146 2.15 -18.48 2.79
N THR A 147 2.74 -18.85 1.64
CA THR A 147 2.13 -18.70 0.32
C THR A 147 0.89 -19.57 0.18
N GLY A 148 0.93 -20.81 0.67
CA GLY A 148 -0.23 -21.71 0.67
C GLY A 148 -1.36 -21.24 1.59
N VAL A 149 -1.04 -20.71 2.76
CA VAL A 149 -2.03 -20.18 3.72
C VAL A 149 -2.73 -18.93 3.18
N THR A 150 -2.02 -18.06 2.47
CA THR A 150 -2.54 -16.77 1.99
C THR A 150 -3.06 -16.80 0.56
N ALA A 151 -2.79 -17.85 -0.22
CA ALA A 151 -3.23 -17.98 -1.61
C ALA A 151 -4.73 -17.65 -1.86
N PRO A 152 -5.70 -18.07 -1.02
CA PRO A 152 -7.12 -17.79 -1.27
C PRO A 152 -7.54 -16.34 -0.95
N ILE A 153 -6.68 -15.56 -0.30
CA ILE A 153 -6.98 -14.21 0.20
C ILE A 153 -6.05 -13.13 -0.37
N THR A 154 -5.25 -13.46 -1.38
CA THR A 154 -4.33 -12.56 -2.07
C THR A 154 -4.57 -12.57 -3.57
N LYS A 155 -4.19 -11.50 -4.25
CA LYS A 155 -4.15 -11.45 -5.72
C LYS A 155 -3.04 -12.34 -6.25
N HIS A 156 -1.88 -12.29 -5.61
CA HIS A 156 -0.72 -13.11 -5.91
C HIS A 156 0.20 -13.23 -4.71
N ASN A 157 0.93 -14.34 -4.64
CA ASN A 157 1.99 -14.58 -3.68
C ASN A 157 3.29 -14.85 -4.42
N TYR A 158 4.34 -14.23 -3.97
CA TYR A 158 5.70 -14.42 -4.46
C TYR A 158 6.53 -15.13 -3.39
N PHE A 159 7.42 -15.98 -3.82
CA PHE A 159 8.50 -16.50 -2.99
C PHE A 159 9.80 -16.00 -3.61
N ALA A 160 10.53 -15.14 -2.91
CA ALA A 160 11.79 -14.60 -3.39
C ALA A 160 12.89 -15.68 -3.28
N ASP A 161 13.59 -15.97 -4.37
CA ASP A 161 14.59 -17.02 -4.42
C ASP A 161 15.98 -16.52 -4.85
N ASP A 162 16.12 -15.23 -5.19
CA ASP A 162 17.35 -14.63 -5.69
C ASP A 162 17.54 -13.20 -5.15
N PRO A 163 18.69 -12.90 -4.50
CA PRO A 163 18.99 -11.54 -4.05
C PRO A 163 19.01 -10.49 -5.18
N ASP A 164 19.37 -10.88 -6.40
CA ASP A 164 19.47 -9.97 -7.54
C ASP A 164 18.11 -9.52 -8.08
N THR A 165 17.04 -10.25 -7.76
CA THR A 165 15.68 -9.98 -8.27
C THR A 165 14.67 -9.65 -7.18
N VAL A 166 15.05 -9.74 -5.90
CA VAL A 166 14.10 -9.56 -4.80
C VAL A 166 13.48 -8.17 -4.76
N GLY A 167 14.25 -7.12 -5.07
CA GLY A 167 13.74 -5.75 -5.15
C GLY A 167 12.70 -5.58 -6.27
N ASP A 168 12.98 -6.09 -7.46
CA ASP A 168 12.04 -6.06 -8.58
C ASP A 168 10.75 -6.84 -8.25
N THR A 169 10.88 -7.99 -7.58
CA THR A 169 9.73 -8.79 -7.11
C THR A 169 8.85 -8.01 -6.14
N VAL A 170 9.46 -7.25 -5.22
CA VAL A 170 8.74 -6.39 -4.27
C VAL A 170 8.04 -5.24 -5.00
N GLY A 171 8.73 -4.59 -5.94
CA GLY A 171 8.16 -3.53 -6.78
C GLY A 171 6.97 -4.03 -7.60
N GLU A 172 7.09 -5.18 -8.28
CA GLU A 172 6.02 -5.81 -9.03
C GLU A 172 4.82 -6.15 -8.12
N ALA A 173 5.08 -6.75 -6.96
CA ALA A 173 4.04 -7.12 -6.00
C ALA A 173 3.27 -5.89 -5.49
N LEU A 174 3.97 -4.80 -5.19
CA LEU A 174 3.36 -3.53 -4.76
C LEU A 174 2.49 -2.93 -5.86
N ALA A 175 3.01 -2.85 -7.09
CA ALA A 175 2.27 -2.35 -8.24
C ALA A 175 1.03 -3.19 -8.52
N LEU A 176 1.15 -4.53 -8.48
CA LEU A 176 0.03 -5.44 -8.66
C LEU A 176 -1.04 -5.25 -7.57
N ALA A 177 -0.66 -4.94 -6.34
CA ALA A 177 -1.63 -4.69 -5.26
C ALA A 177 -2.59 -3.55 -5.60
N GLY A 178 -2.11 -2.50 -6.28
CA GLY A 178 -2.92 -1.35 -6.71
C GLY A 178 -3.61 -1.52 -8.06
N GLU A 179 -3.16 -2.44 -8.92
CA GLU A 179 -3.60 -2.57 -10.31
C GLU A 179 -5.04 -3.10 -10.43
N GLY A 180 -5.83 -2.52 -11.33
CA GLY A 180 -7.19 -2.95 -11.64
C GLY A 180 -8.12 -2.90 -10.43
N ARG A 181 -8.73 -4.05 -10.02
CA ARG A 181 -9.34 -4.16 -8.70
C ARG A 181 -8.23 -4.29 -7.66
N PRO A 182 -8.03 -3.31 -6.78
CA PRO A 182 -7.00 -3.41 -5.75
C PRO A 182 -7.20 -4.64 -4.85
N GLY A 183 -6.13 -5.11 -4.25
CA GLY A 183 -6.18 -6.25 -3.35
C GLY A 183 -4.79 -6.64 -2.86
N PRO A 184 -4.70 -7.48 -1.84
CA PRO A 184 -3.43 -7.82 -1.23
C PRO A 184 -2.55 -8.70 -2.11
N THR A 185 -1.25 -8.47 -2.00
CA THR A 185 -0.16 -9.32 -2.50
C THR A 185 0.76 -9.67 -1.33
N LEU A 186 1.51 -10.74 -1.48
CA LEU A 186 2.48 -11.15 -0.48
C LEU A 186 3.81 -11.52 -1.14
N VAL A 187 4.92 -11.11 -0.51
CA VAL A 187 6.27 -11.59 -0.84
C VAL A 187 6.85 -12.27 0.38
N ASP A 188 7.11 -13.57 0.26
CA ASP A 188 7.78 -14.36 1.29
C ASP A 188 9.29 -14.32 1.04
N LEU A 189 10.04 -13.86 2.04
CA LEU A 189 11.43 -13.43 1.95
C LEU A 189 12.34 -14.40 2.74
N PRO A 190 12.94 -15.41 2.11
CA PRO A 190 13.92 -16.26 2.77
C PRO A 190 15.10 -15.46 3.30
N LYS A 191 15.58 -15.84 4.49
CA LYS A 191 16.62 -15.09 5.19
C LYS A 191 17.96 -15.07 4.45
N ASP A 192 18.29 -16.12 3.75
CA ASP A 192 19.49 -16.20 2.92
C ASP A 192 19.42 -15.28 1.69
N VAL A 193 18.22 -15.09 1.11
CA VAL A 193 17.99 -14.14 0.02
C VAL A 193 18.13 -12.69 0.51
N THR A 194 17.55 -12.36 1.64
CA THR A 194 17.64 -11.00 2.20
C THR A 194 19.05 -10.64 2.67
N LEU A 195 19.85 -11.64 3.08
CA LEU A 195 21.26 -11.48 3.47
C LEU A 195 22.24 -11.67 2.30
N GLY A 196 21.77 -12.18 1.16
CA GLY A 196 22.61 -12.43 -0.01
C GLY A 196 23.12 -11.13 -0.63
N ASP A 197 24.41 -11.13 -1.00
CA ASP A 197 25.04 -10.00 -1.67
C ASP A 197 24.38 -9.76 -3.04
N THR A 198 24.15 -8.50 -3.39
CA THR A 198 23.71 -8.06 -4.72
C THR A 198 24.30 -6.69 -5.04
N ASP A 199 24.45 -6.40 -6.32
CA ASP A 199 24.78 -5.07 -6.86
C ASP A 199 23.68 -4.57 -7.82
N THR A 200 22.51 -5.25 -7.81
CA THR A 200 21.38 -4.95 -8.67
C THR A 200 20.42 -3.97 -7.99
N GLU A 201 20.27 -2.80 -8.59
CA GLU A 201 19.23 -1.85 -8.17
C GLU A 201 17.86 -2.25 -8.72
N PRO A 202 16.79 -2.19 -7.90
CA PRO A 202 15.45 -2.48 -8.37
C PRO A 202 15.01 -1.42 -9.38
N GLY A 203 14.33 -1.90 -10.43
CA GLY A 203 13.69 -1.07 -11.43
C GLY A 203 12.44 -0.35 -10.88
N PRO A 204 11.74 0.41 -11.73
CA PRO A 204 10.46 1.02 -11.37
C PRO A 204 9.43 -0.05 -11.03
N ALA A 205 8.58 0.23 -10.04
CA ALA A 205 7.50 -0.67 -9.67
C ALA A 205 6.43 -0.71 -10.78
N GLU A 206 6.40 -1.80 -11.54
CA GLU A 206 5.47 -2.02 -12.65
C GLU A 206 4.70 -3.33 -12.43
N PRO A 207 3.39 -3.37 -12.71
CA PRO A 207 2.63 -4.61 -12.59
C PRO A 207 3.00 -5.56 -13.74
N PRO A 208 2.87 -6.88 -13.53
CA PRO A 208 3.20 -7.86 -14.57
C PRO A 208 2.30 -7.71 -15.81
N GLU A 209 2.89 -7.85 -17.01
CA GLU A 209 2.20 -7.66 -18.31
C GLU A 209 0.96 -8.57 -18.53
N THR A 210 0.83 -9.63 -17.76
CA THR A 210 -0.23 -10.64 -17.93
C THR A 210 -1.53 -10.33 -17.21
N THR A 211 -1.64 -9.18 -16.64
CA THR A 211 -2.80 -8.85 -15.84
C THR A 211 -4.04 -8.64 -16.68
N ARG A 212 -5.15 -8.96 -16.04
CA ARG A 212 -6.49 -9.01 -16.61
C ARG A 212 -6.79 -7.76 -17.42
N PRO A 213 -7.47 -7.90 -18.56
CA PRO A 213 -7.87 -6.73 -19.34
C PRO A 213 -8.65 -5.79 -18.43
N GLN A 214 -8.25 -4.52 -18.40
CA GLN A 214 -9.05 -3.47 -17.81
C GLN A 214 -10.40 -3.49 -18.56
N TYR A 215 -11.46 -3.79 -17.82
CA TYR A 215 -12.81 -3.74 -18.37
C TYR A 215 -13.22 -2.27 -18.53
N ALA A 216 -12.77 -1.63 -19.59
CA ALA A 216 -13.44 -0.44 -20.05
C ALA A 216 -14.82 -0.87 -20.56
N ALA A 217 -15.88 -0.18 -20.12
CA ALA A 217 -17.21 -0.41 -20.68
C ALA A 217 -17.16 -0.10 -22.18
N ASP A 218 -17.61 -1.03 -23.01
CA ASP A 218 -17.77 -0.76 -24.44
C ASP A 218 -19.00 0.14 -24.69
N GLN A 219 -19.00 0.85 -25.81
CA GLN A 219 -20.07 1.79 -26.14
C GLN A 219 -21.46 1.18 -26.13
N PRO A 220 -21.71 -0.04 -26.66
CA PRO A 220 -23.01 -0.71 -26.57
C PRO A 220 -23.54 -0.90 -25.15
N ASN A 221 -22.67 -1.26 -24.21
CA ASN A 221 -23.06 -1.41 -22.81
C ASN A 221 -23.39 -0.07 -22.14
N VAL A 222 -22.68 1.00 -22.52
CA VAL A 222 -22.96 2.37 -22.07
C VAL A 222 -24.32 2.84 -22.59
N ASP A 223 -24.61 2.60 -23.89
CA ASP A 223 -25.89 2.96 -24.52
C ASP A 223 -27.05 2.21 -23.87
N GLU A 224 -26.92 0.90 -23.60
CA GLU A 224 -27.95 0.11 -22.92
C GLU A 224 -28.19 0.61 -21.48
N ALA A 225 -27.15 0.99 -20.76
CA ALA A 225 -27.27 1.57 -19.41
C ALA A 225 -27.98 2.93 -19.45
N ALA A 226 -27.67 3.78 -20.44
CA ALA A 226 -28.32 5.07 -20.63
C ALA A 226 -29.82 4.90 -20.94
N ASP A 227 -30.17 4.00 -21.86
CA ASP A 227 -31.56 3.67 -22.21
C ASP A 227 -32.33 3.15 -20.98
N ALA A 228 -31.73 2.33 -20.16
CA ALA A 228 -32.33 1.80 -18.93
C ALA A 228 -32.60 2.92 -17.90
N ILE A 229 -31.67 3.86 -17.75
CA ILE A 229 -31.82 5.02 -16.86
C ILE A 229 -32.94 5.95 -17.37
N GLU A 230 -32.96 6.23 -18.67
CA GLU A 230 -34.01 7.08 -19.28
C GLU A 230 -35.40 6.48 -19.19
N ALA A 231 -35.52 5.15 -19.28
CA ALA A 231 -36.79 4.44 -19.15
C ALA A 231 -37.26 4.28 -17.70
N ALA A 232 -36.43 4.52 -16.72
CA ALA A 232 -36.72 4.31 -15.32
C ALA A 232 -37.64 5.43 -14.77
N GLU A 233 -38.77 5.06 -14.14
CA GLU A 233 -39.65 6.01 -13.48
C GLU A 233 -39.11 6.52 -12.14
N ARG A 234 -38.28 5.73 -11.46
CA ARG A 234 -37.72 6.03 -10.13
C ARG A 234 -36.32 5.51 -10.00
N PRO A 235 -35.34 6.10 -10.75
CA PRO A 235 -33.95 5.69 -10.68
C PRO A 235 -33.35 6.05 -9.32
N LEU A 236 -32.39 5.24 -8.88
CA LEU A 236 -31.58 5.46 -7.68
C LEU A 236 -30.14 5.06 -7.98
N LEU A 237 -29.18 5.90 -7.61
CA LEU A 237 -27.76 5.59 -7.71
C LEU A 237 -27.26 5.02 -6.38
N LEU A 238 -26.54 3.91 -6.44
CA LEU A 238 -25.82 3.33 -5.31
C LEU A 238 -24.32 3.44 -5.56
N PHE A 239 -23.64 4.31 -4.80
CA PHE A 239 -22.18 4.48 -4.89
C PHE A 239 -21.48 3.62 -3.85
N GLY A 240 -20.60 2.75 -4.32
CA GLY A 240 -19.73 1.94 -3.48
C GLY A 240 -18.30 2.53 -3.41
N GLY A 241 -17.42 1.86 -2.64
CA GLY A 241 -16.01 2.25 -2.49
C GLY A 241 -15.22 2.31 -3.81
N GLY A 242 -15.67 1.59 -4.84
CA GLY A 242 -15.06 1.62 -6.17
C GLY A 242 -15.05 3.00 -6.83
N VAL A 243 -16.01 3.87 -6.50
CA VAL A 243 -16.05 5.27 -6.99
C VAL A 243 -14.86 6.06 -6.45
N ILE A 244 -14.51 5.86 -5.17
CA ILE A 244 -13.37 6.53 -4.53
C ILE A 244 -12.05 5.94 -5.05
N LYS A 245 -11.95 4.62 -5.12
CA LYS A 245 -10.73 3.91 -5.55
C LYS A 245 -10.39 4.15 -7.02
N ALA A 246 -11.40 4.44 -7.85
CA ALA A 246 -11.21 4.80 -9.25
C ALA A 246 -10.93 6.30 -9.48
N ASP A 247 -10.82 7.09 -8.41
CA ASP A 247 -10.72 8.56 -8.46
C ASP A 247 -11.82 9.22 -9.31
N ALA A 248 -13.04 8.63 -9.29
CA ALA A 248 -14.19 9.01 -10.13
C ALA A 248 -15.29 9.76 -9.35
N VAL A 249 -14.93 10.38 -8.21
CA VAL A 249 -15.89 11.04 -7.31
C VAL A 249 -16.57 12.24 -7.98
N GLU A 250 -15.81 13.07 -8.68
CA GLU A 250 -16.36 14.27 -9.31
C GLU A 250 -17.24 13.93 -10.52
N GLU A 251 -16.88 12.92 -11.30
CA GLU A 251 -17.69 12.41 -12.40
C GLU A 251 -19.02 11.84 -11.89
N ALA A 252 -18.96 11.03 -10.82
CA ALA A 252 -20.14 10.44 -10.20
C ALA A 252 -21.11 11.52 -9.64
N ARG A 253 -20.56 12.54 -8.96
CA ARG A 253 -21.32 13.69 -8.46
C ARG A 253 -21.96 14.50 -9.60
N SER A 254 -21.18 14.78 -10.65
CA SER A 254 -21.65 15.48 -11.84
C SER A 254 -22.76 14.72 -12.53
N PHE A 255 -22.62 13.41 -12.66
CA PHE A 255 -23.61 12.52 -13.24
C PHE A 255 -24.95 12.57 -12.45
N ALA A 256 -24.89 12.37 -11.14
CA ALA A 256 -26.07 12.39 -10.27
C ALA A 256 -26.81 13.73 -10.35
N ARG A 257 -26.08 14.85 -10.26
CA ARG A 257 -26.66 16.20 -10.30
C ARG A 257 -27.23 16.57 -11.68
N THR A 258 -26.57 16.15 -12.75
CA THR A 258 -27.02 16.43 -14.12
C THR A 258 -28.38 15.76 -14.40
N LEU A 259 -28.55 14.54 -13.89
CA LEU A 259 -29.77 13.77 -14.09
C LEU A 259 -30.82 13.99 -13.00
N GLY A 260 -30.45 14.60 -11.88
CA GLY A 260 -31.32 14.79 -10.72
C GLY A 260 -31.74 13.48 -10.05
N ILE A 261 -30.85 12.48 -10.09
CA ILE A 261 -31.14 11.14 -9.53
C ILE A 261 -30.65 11.08 -8.08
N PRO A 262 -31.49 10.62 -7.14
CA PRO A 262 -31.09 10.41 -5.76
C PRO A 262 -29.93 9.42 -5.63
N VAL A 263 -29.07 9.65 -4.62
CA VAL A 263 -27.87 8.86 -4.35
C VAL A 263 -27.94 8.26 -2.95
N VAL A 264 -27.54 7.00 -2.82
CA VAL A 264 -27.20 6.37 -1.54
C VAL A 264 -25.79 5.80 -1.64
N THR A 265 -25.10 5.69 -0.51
CA THR A 265 -23.74 5.13 -0.47
C THR A 265 -23.70 3.85 0.35
N THR A 266 -22.79 2.94 -0.03
CA THR A 266 -22.38 1.87 0.89
C THR A 266 -21.43 2.44 1.94
N MET A 267 -21.13 1.68 3.00
CA MET A 267 -20.14 2.10 4.00
C MET A 267 -18.78 2.45 3.37
N PRO A 268 -18.17 1.64 2.49
CA PRO A 268 -16.95 2.01 1.80
C PRO A 268 -17.09 3.17 0.79
N GLY A 269 -18.33 3.53 0.44
CA GLY A 269 -18.63 4.66 -0.46
C GLY A 269 -18.90 5.98 0.26
N ILE A 270 -18.87 6.02 1.59
CA ILE A 270 -19.07 7.25 2.37
C ILE A 270 -18.00 8.28 1.95
N GLY A 271 -18.46 9.50 1.64
CA GLY A 271 -17.62 10.57 1.10
C GLY A 271 -17.65 10.69 -0.45
N ALA A 272 -18.13 9.68 -1.18
CA ALA A 272 -18.29 9.79 -2.63
C ALA A 272 -19.37 10.83 -3.00
N PHE A 273 -20.40 11.00 -2.16
CA PHE A 273 -21.45 12.02 -2.36
C PHE A 273 -21.70 12.81 -1.07
N PRO A 274 -21.87 14.15 -1.11
CA PRO A 274 -22.13 14.95 0.09
C PRO A 274 -23.47 14.57 0.75
N GLU A 275 -23.45 14.32 2.06
CA GLU A 275 -24.64 13.94 2.81
C GLU A 275 -25.64 15.11 3.01
N ASP A 276 -25.20 16.35 2.81
CA ASP A 276 -26.01 17.57 2.88
C ASP A 276 -26.55 18.02 1.52
N ASP A 277 -26.35 17.24 0.46
CA ASP A 277 -26.94 17.48 -0.86
C ASP A 277 -28.40 17.02 -0.90
N ASP A 278 -29.27 17.78 -1.57
CA ASP A 278 -30.70 17.47 -1.69
C ASP A 278 -30.97 16.11 -2.37
N LEU A 279 -29.99 15.56 -3.06
CA LEU A 279 -30.08 14.25 -3.72
C LEU A 279 -29.58 13.09 -2.83
N CYS A 280 -29.06 13.34 -1.62
CA CYS A 280 -28.56 12.29 -0.73
C CYS A 280 -29.67 11.69 0.15
#